data_843e8f5dba774ad5ae03258c0245e63d
#
_entry.id   843e8f5dba774ad5ae03258c0245e63d
#
_cell.length_a   1.000
_cell.length_b   1.000
_cell.length_c   1.000
_cell.angle_alpha   90.00
_cell.angle_beta   90.00
_cell.angle_gamma   90.00
#
_symmetry.space_group_name_H-M   'P 1'
#
loop_
_entity.id
_entity.type
_entity.pdbx_description
1 polymer ?
#
loop_
_entity_poly.entity_id
_entity_poly.type
_entity_poly.pdbx_seq_one_letter_code
_entity_poly.pdbx_strand_id
1 'polypeptide(L)'
;MPPRSEVVEDRTEHAQAAVDQLGPILVTGIPRSGTSWVGKMLDASGRVVYINEPLNPRRPPGRSPGILRALVHHRFQYITGENESEFLQPFLDMLALNYHLVPEIRVSRSLFDLMRLVKYWNSFFRGRILRRRPLVDDPYAVFSTEWFVERLECDAVVVVRHPASIVNSRRRLGYKTDFTQLLRQPLLIRDWLQPFESEMKAAPHHPADLVWQASLLWKMAYHVVRELDIRLPRVHVIRYEDLSFEPLAAFHTLFRLLHLPFTENASNRVRQASGGRQERRRHREGPGRAHSWSLSRDGLARTAFRPLESRAHAVTWKRELSQREISRIRALTEDVARFYYSEEDWKQRSS
;
A
#
# COMPACT_ATOMS: atom_id res chain seq x y z
N MET A 1 39.88 -14.70 27.06
CA MET A 1 38.49 -14.66 26.58
C MET A 1 37.94 -13.29 26.92
N PRO A 2 37.44 -12.51 25.96
CA PRO A 2 36.83 -11.22 26.26
C PRO A 2 35.58 -11.45 27.13
N PRO A 3 35.21 -10.50 27.99
CA PRO A 3 34.06 -10.63 28.87
C PRO A 3 32.76 -10.69 28.02
N ARG A 4 31.81 -11.52 28.48
CA ARG A 4 30.53 -11.77 27.78
C ARG A 4 29.73 -10.48 27.48
N SER A 5 29.97 -9.40 28.19
CA SER A 5 29.36 -8.06 27.96
C SER A 5 29.82 -7.42 26.65
N GLU A 6 31.12 -7.47 26.32
CA GLU A 6 31.65 -6.88 25.08
C GLU A 6 31.16 -7.58 23.81
N VAL A 7 30.97 -8.91 23.88
CA VAL A 7 30.46 -9.69 22.74
C VAL A 7 28.98 -9.46 22.50
N VAL A 8 28.22 -9.07 23.52
CA VAL A 8 26.78 -8.75 23.41
C VAL A 8 26.60 -7.31 22.91
N GLU A 9 27.44 -6.36 23.37
CA GLU A 9 27.43 -4.97 22.89
C GLU A 9 27.85 -4.90 21.42
N ASP A 10 28.94 -5.58 21.03
CA ASP A 10 29.38 -5.62 19.63
C ASP A 10 28.32 -6.22 18.68
N ARG A 11 27.60 -7.29 19.09
CA ARG A 11 26.50 -7.85 18.31
C ARG A 11 25.27 -6.92 18.22
N THR A 12 25.00 -6.14 19.26
CA THR A 12 23.91 -5.17 19.24
C THR A 12 24.25 -3.95 18.39
N GLU A 13 25.48 -3.49 18.42
CA GLU A 13 25.96 -2.39 17.56
C GLU A 13 26.00 -2.79 16.09
N HIS A 14 26.49 -3.98 15.74
CA HIS A 14 26.46 -4.50 14.38
C HIS A 14 25.03 -4.73 13.87
N ALA A 15 24.12 -5.24 14.71
CA ALA A 15 22.71 -5.39 14.37
C ALA A 15 22.02 -4.01 14.21
N GLN A 16 22.39 -3.03 15.01
CA GLN A 16 21.86 -1.67 14.91
C GLN A 16 22.41 -0.95 13.67
N ALA A 17 23.70 -1.08 13.35
CA ALA A 17 24.30 -0.54 12.15
C ALA A 17 23.70 -1.16 10.87
N ALA A 18 23.39 -2.46 10.89
CA ALA A 18 22.68 -3.12 9.79
C ALA A 18 21.23 -2.61 9.63
N VAL A 19 20.54 -2.29 10.71
CA VAL A 19 19.19 -1.68 10.68
C VAL A 19 19.23 -0.25 10.19
N ASP A 20 20.26 0.51 10.55
CA ASP A 20 20.46 1.90 10.10
C ASP A 20 20.79 2.01 8.59
N GLN A 21 21.18 0.89 7.95
CA GLN A 21 21.41 0.78 6.50
C GLN A 21 20.17 0.35 5.71
N LEU A 22 19.06 -0.03 6.40
CA LEU A 22 17.83 -0.44 5.71
C LEU A 22 17.09 0.79 5.17
N GLY A 23 16.90 0.83 3.85
CA GLY A 23 16.15 1.89 3.18
C GLY A 23 14.66 1.95 3.62
N PRO A 24 13.93 2.98 3.21
CA PRO A 24 12.49 3.09 3.45
C PRO A 24 11.71 1.91 2.88
N ILE A 25 10.46 1.74 3.31
CA ILE A 25 9.56 0.72 2.75
C ILE A 25 8.47 1.44 1.94
N LEU A 26 8.27 1.00 0.70
CA LEU A 26 7.10 1.37 -0.10
C LEU A 26 6.13 0.19 -0.12
N VAL A 27 4.87 0.42 0.26
CA VAL A 27 3.77 -0.52 0.03
C VAL A 27 2.87 0.07 -1.04
N THR A 28 2.79 -0.59 -2.19
CA THR A 28 2.05 -0.08 -3.35
C THR A 28 1.24 -1.17 -4.07
N GLY A 29 0.57 -0.78 -5.12
CA GLY A 29 -0.34 -1.57 -5.94
C GLY A 29 -1.37 -0.64 -6.55
N ILE A 30 -2.50 -1.13 -7.04
CA ILE A 30 -3.60 -0.24 -7.44
C ILE A 30 -4.59 -0.03 -6.29
N PRO A 31 -5.37 1.06 -6.28
CA PRO A 31 -6.41 1.25 -5.28
C PRO A 31 -7.36 0.05 -5.19
N ARG A 32 -7.58 -0.48 -4.00
CA ARG A 32 -8.35 -1.69 -3.63
C ARG A 32 -7.56 -3.00 -3.67
N SER A 33 -6.27 -2.99 -3.96
CA SER A 33 -5.43 -4.20 -3.87
C SER A 33 -5.15 -4.66 -2.43
N GLY A 34 -5.30 -3.77 -1.43
CA GLY A 34 -5.10 -4.12 -0.02
C GLY A 34 -3.84 -3.50 0.61
N THR A 35 -3.20 -2.54 -0.05
CA THR A 35 -1.99 -1.86 0.43
C THR A 35 -2.14 -1.35 1.85
N SER A 36 -3.24 -0.66 2.16
CA SER A 36 -3.48 -0.11 3.52
C SER A 36 -3.60 -1.20 4.60
N TRP A 37 -4.08 -2.39 4.25
CA TRP A 37 -4.08 -3.52 5.18
C TRP A 37 -2.65 -4.00 5.44
N VAL A 38 -1.87 -4.20 4.40
CA VAL A 38 -0.46 -4.60 4.50
C VAL A 38 0.34 -3.56 5.29
N GLY A 39 0.25 -2.29 4.91
CA GLY A 39 0.95 -1.20 5.59
C GLY A 39 0.61 -1.11 7.08
N LYS A 40 -0.66 -1.31 7.47
CA LYS A 40 -1.09 -1.32 8.87
C LYS A 40 -0.62 -2.55 9.65
N MET A 41 -0.48 -3.69 8.99
CA MET A 41 0.12 -4.87 9.64
C MET A 41 1.62 -4.66 9.89
N LEU A 42 2.34 -4.10 8.91
CA LEU A 42 3.77 -3.76 9.07
C LEU A 42 4.00 -2.69 10.14
N ASP A 43 3.09 -1.69 10.25
CA ASP A 43 3.11 -0.65 11.32
C ASP A 43 3.04 -1.27 12.73
N ALA A 44 2.40 -2.42 12.88
CA ALA A 44 2.31 -3.12 14.15
C ALA A 44 3.66 -3.68 14.67
N SER A 45 4.71 -3.71 13.85
CA SER A 45 6.08 -3.99 14.28
C SER A 45 6.58 -2.98 15.34
N GLY A 46 6.04 -1.76 15.33
CA GLY A 46 6.51 -0.64 16.12
C GLY A 46 7.87 -0.08 15.69
N ARG A 47 8.41 -0.56 14.56
CA ARG A 47 9.71 -0.15 14.00
C ARG A 47 9.61 0.75 12.79
N VAL A 48 8.41 1.11 12.36
CA VAL A 48 8.18 1.98 11.22
C VAL A 48 7.38 3.23 11.57
N VAL A 49 7.43 4.24 10.70
CA VAL A 49 6.54 5.41 10.68
C VAL A 49 5.65 5.29 9.47
N TYR A 50 4.37 5.07 9.68
CA TYR A 50 3.39 4.89 8.62
C TYR A 50 2.98 6.24 8.01
N ILE A 51 3.24 6.41 6.72
CA ILE A 51 2.91 7.57 5.89
C ILE A 51 1.91 7.12 4.83
N ASN A 52 0.70 7.69 4.85
CA ASN A 52 -0.39 7.22 4.00
C ASN A 52 -0.60 8.12 2.78
N GLU A 53 -0.53 7.54 1.59
CA GLU A 53 -0.88 8.14 0.30
C GLU A 53 -0.29 9.54 0.03
N PRO A 54 1.04 9.76 0.09
CA PRO A 54 1.63 11.06 -0.23
C PRO A 54 1.43 11.48 -1.68
N LEU A 55 1.27 10.56 -2.63
CA LEU A 55 0.95 10.85 -4.03
C LEU A 55 -0.56 10.94 -4.32
N ASN A 56 -1.43 11.06 -3.30
CA ASN A 56 -2.85 11.27 -3.51
C ASN A 56 -3.18 12.78 -3.65
N PRO A 57 -3.43 13.33 -4.86
CA PRO A 57 -3.63 14.77 -5.04
C PRO A 57 -4.98 15.27 -4.48
N ARG A 58 -5.86 14.39 -4.06
CA ARG A 58 -7.23 14.73 -3.65
C ARG A 58 -7.42 14.83 -2.13
N ARG A 59 -6.54 14.23 -1.34
CA ARG A 59 -6.74 14.08 0.11
C ARG A 59 -5.44 14.26 0.89
N PRO A 60 -5.49 14.82 2.11
CA PRO A 60 -4.38 14.68 3.04
C PRO A 60 -4.13 13.18 3.36
N PRO A 61 -2.88 12.74 3.50
CA PRO A 61 -1.67 13.54 3.59
C PRO A 61 -1.06 14.02 2.26
N GLY A 62 -1.44 13.52 1.09
CA GLY A 62 -0.89 13.97 -0.20
C GLY A 62 -1.08 15.47 -0.51
N ARG A 63 -1.99 16.15 0.21
CA ARG A 63 -2.17 17.60 0.17
C ARG A 63 -1.65 18.31 1.42
N SER A 64 -0.90 17.61 2.26
CA SER A 64 -0.35 18.15 3.50
C SER A 64 1.07 18.65 3.26
N PRO A 65 1.29 19.98 3.22
CA PRO A 65 2.62 20.53 3.04
C PRO A 65 3.53 20.29 4.24
N GLY A 66 2.97 19.84 5.36
CA GLY A 66 3.72 19.37 6.51
C GLY A 66 4.39 18.02 6.28
N ILE A 67 3.82 17.18 5.41
CA ILE A 67 4.34 15.84 5.10
C ILE A 67 5.15 15.86 3.81
N LEU A 68 4.57 16.33 2.70
CA LEU A 68 5.22 16.38 1.40
C LEU A 68 5.13 17.80 0.83
N ARG A 69 6.27 18.39 0.50
CA ARG A 69 6.38 19.73 -0.11
C ARG A 69 6.48 19.69 -1.64
N ALA A 70 5.96 18.64 -2.27
CA ALA A 70 5.84 18.56 -3.71
C ALA A 70 4.37 18.75 -4.15
N LEU A 71 4.18 19.29 -5.34
CA LEU A 71 2.86 19.40 -5.94
C LEU A 71 2.59 18.15 -6.80
N VAL A 72 1.63 17.35 -6.37
CA VAL A 72 1.21 16.16 -7.10
C VAL A 72 0.10 16.55 -8.07
N HIS A 73 0.38 16.48 -9.38
CA HIS A 73 -0.53 16.91 -10.44
C HIS A 73 -1.51 15.83 -10.87
N HIS A 74 -1.03 14.57 -10.89
CA HIS A 74 -1.77 13.45 -11.44
C HIS A 74 -2.06 12.37 -10.40
N ARG A 75 -3.22 11.74 -10.50
CA ARG A 75 -3.40 10.43 -9.87
C ARG A 75 -2.49 9.45 -10.62
N PHE A 76 -1.79 8.61 -9.89
CA PHE A 76 -0.72 7.79 -10.46
C PHE A 76 0.37 8.68 -11.08
N GLN A 77 0.85 9.66 -10.28
CA GLN A 77 1.98 10.49 -10.70
C GLN A 77 3.17 9.60 -11.06
N TYR A 78 3.67 9.77 -12.28
CA TYR A 78 4.86 9.08 -12.74
C TYR A 78 6.08 9.96 -12.52
N ILE A 79 7.07 9.40 -11.83
CA ILE A 79 8.31 10.08 -11.49
C ILE A 79 9.47 9.22 -12.02
N THR A 80 10.40 9.87 -12.71
CA THR A 80 11.64 9.28 -13.22
C THR A 80 12.79 10.24 -12.98
N GLY A 81 14.03 9.87 -13.31
CA GLY A 81 15.19 10.77 -13.28
C GLY A 81 15.03 12.03 -14.16
N GLU A 82 14.16 12.00 -15.18
CA GLU A 82 13.95 13.13 -16.09
C GLU A 82 13.04 14.23 -15.50
N ASN A 83 12.14 13.88 -14.57
CA ASN A 83 11.20 14.84 -13.97
C ASN A 83 11.28 14.87 -12.43
N GLU A 84 12.29 14.27 -11.83
CA GLU A 84 12.43 14.16 -10.36
C GLU A 84 12.77 15.46 -9.65
N SER A 85 13.17 16.50 -10.35
CA SER A 85 13.66 17.76 -9.75
C SER A 85 12.66 18.38 -8.75
N GLU A 86 11.37 18.24 -9.00
CA GLU A 86 10.30 18.75 -8.11
C GLU A 86 9.98 17.79 -6.96
N PHE A 87 10.39 16.52 -7.06
CA PHE A 87 9.99 15.46 -6.13
C PHE A 87 11.12 14.98 -5.24
N LEU A 88 12.36 14.93 -5.75
CA LEU A 88 13.47 14.25 -5.06
C LEU A 88 13.70 14.83 -3.66
N GLN A 89 13.98 16.13 -3.55
CA GLN A 89 14.25 16.73 -2.24
C GLN A 89 13.04 16.67 -1.29
N PRO A 90 11.79 16.98 -1.72
CA PRO A 90 10.61 16.79 -0.90
C PRO A 90 10.41 15.36 -0.37
N PHE A 91 10.70 14.35 -1.18
CA PHE A 91 10.61 12.95 -0.74
C PHE A 91 11.74 12.58 0.22
N LEU A 92 12.98 13.02 -0.03
CA LEU A 92 14.09 12.82 0.89
C LEU A 92 13.80 13.45 2.27
N ASP A 93 13.26 14.67 2.31
CA ASP A 93 12.83 15.33 3.54
C ASP A 93 11.74 14.54 4.28
N MET A 94 10.73 14.08 3.55
CA MET A 94 9.65 13.25 4.11
C MET A 94 10.19 11.94 4.68
N LEU A 95 11.08 11.26 3.95
CA LEU A 95 11.70 10.00 4.37
C LEU A 95 12.70 10.20 5.52
N ALA A 96 13.34 11.35 5.62
CA ALA A 96 14.12 11.76 6.80
C ALA A 96 13.23 12.10 8.01
N LEU A 97 11.90 11.95 7.89
CA LEU A 97 10.89 12.28 8.90
C LEU A 97 10.95 13.75 9.33
N ASN A 98 11.25 14.66 8.39
CA ASN A 98 11.19 16.10 8.60
C ASN A 98 9.75 16.59 8.40
N TYR A 99 9.05 16.89 9.48
CA TYR A 99 7.70 17.43 9.41
C TYR A 99 7.71 18.97 9.40
N HIS A 100 7.12 19.57 8.37
CA HIS A 100 7.11 21.01 8.17
C HIS A 100 5.89 21.67 8.85
N LEU A 101 6.03 22.07 10.12
CA LEU A 101 4.94 22.65 10.94
C LEU A 101 4.36 23.93 10.35
N VAL A 102 5.22 24.88 9.99
CA VAL A 102 4.78 26.22 9.54
C VAL A 102 3.92 26.17 8.28
N PRO A 103 4.32 25.47 7.20
CA PRO A 103 3.46 25.29 6.05
C PRO A 103 2.12 24.63 6.37
N GLU A 104 2.10 23.63 7.26
CA GLU A 104 0.85 22.93 7.61
C GLU A 104 -0.09 23.82 8.43
N ILE A 105 0.43 24.61 9.37
CA ILE A 105 -0.39 25.58 10.13
C ILE A 105 -1.05 26.59 9.20
N ARG A 106 -0.32 27.09 8.19
CA ARG A 106 -0.86 28.09 7.23
C ARG A 106 -2.03 27.60 6.42
N VAL A 107 -2.13 26.29 6.16
CA VAL A 107 -3.22 25.67 5.38
C VAL A 107 -4.31 25.05 6.26
N SER A 108 -4.06 24.92 7.57
CA SER A 108 -5.03 24.36 8.52
C SER A 108 -6.19 25.33 8.74
N ARG A 109 -7.43 24.85 8.51
CA ARG A 109 -8.66 25.68 8.60
C ARG A 109 -9.70 25.13 9.58
N SER A 110 -9.42 23.99 10.19
CA SER A 110 -10.35 23.31 11.10
C SER A 110 -9.65 22.69 12.28
N LEU A 111 -10.38 22.41 13.36
CA LEU A 111 -9.87 21.63 14.50
C LEU A 111 -9.40 20.24 14.08
N PHE A 112 -10.04 19.63 13.08
CA PHE A 112 -9.60 18.35 12.53
C PHE A 112 -8.24 18.45 11.83
N ASP A 113 -7.95 19.57 11.17
CA ASP A 113 -6.65 19.81 10.55
C ASP A 113 -5.57 19.95 11.63
N LEU A 114 -5.85 20.69 12.72
CA LEU A 114 -4.93 20.81 13.85
C LEU A 114 -4.69 19.47 14.56
N MET A 115 -5.74 18.68 14.78
CA MET A 115 -5.59 17.34 15.35
C MET A 115 -4.75 16.43 14.45
N ARG A 116 -4.94 16.51 13.13
CA ARG A 116 -4.15 15.79 12.15
C ARG A 116 -2.68 16.24 12.17
N LEU A 117 -2.44 17.57 12.21
CA LEU A 117 -1.11 18.15 12.33
C LEU A 117 -0.38 17.59 13.56
N VAL A 118 -0.99 17.69 14.74
CA VAL A 118 -0.39 17.18 15.99
C VAL A 118 -0.09 15.70 15.90
N LYS A 119 -1.01 14.92 15.33
CA LYS A 119 -0.82 13.47 15.13
C LYS A 119 0.40 13.17 14.24
N TYR A 120 0.50 13.81 13.07
CA TYR A 120 1.60 13.55 12.15
C TYR A 120 2.93 14.10 12.66
N TRP A 121 2.93 15.31 13.20
CA TRP A 121 4.12 15.89 13.84
C TRP A 121 4.68 14.98 14.94
N ASN A 122 3.84 14.53 15.87
CA ASN A 122 4.26 13.61 16.92
C ASN A 122 4.76 12.26 16.36
N SER A 123 4.12 11.74 15.31
CA SER A 123 4.55 10.49 14.66
C SER A 123 5.94 10.63 14.02
N PHE A 124 6.17 11.70 13.28
CA PHE A 124 7.44 12.00 12.63
C PHE A 124 8.54 12.28 13.66
N PHE A 125 8.27 13.15 14.63
CA PHE A 125 9.21 13.49 15.68
C PHE A 125 9.66 12.25 16.47
N ARG A 126 8.71 11.45 16.96
CA ARG A 126 9.03 10.21 17.67
C ARG A 126 9.73 9.18 16.77
N GLY A 127 9.33 9.11 15.52
CA GLY A 127 9.95 8.23 14.54
C GLY A 127 11.42 8.58 14.34
N ARG A 128 11.72 9.87 14.22
CA ARG A 128 13.09 10.37 14.05
C ARG A 128 13.97 10.10 15.29
N ILE A 129 13.46 10.39 16.49
CA ILE A 129 14.20 10.12 17.74
C ILE A 129 14.47 8.62 17.91
N LEU A 130 13.48 7.78 17.59
CA LEU A 130 13.56 6.32 17.74
C LEU A 130 14.17 5.63 16.50
N ARG A 131 14.72 6.38 15.55
CA ARG A 131 15.32 5.88 14.28
C ARG A 131 14.44 4.84 13.59
N ARG A 132 13.13 5.11 13.49
CA ARG A 132 12.19 4.21 12.82
C ARG A 132 12.27 4.38 11.31
N ARG A 133 12.13 3.26 10.57
CA ARG A 133 12.07 3.29 9.11
C ARG A 133 10.78 3.99 8.63
N PRO A 134 10.84 4.87 7.64
CA PRO A 134 9.65 5.35 6.95
C PRO A 134 8.97 4.19 6.21
N LEU A 135 7.63 4.10 6.32
CA LEU A 135 6.81 3.20 5.54
C LEU A 135 5.78 4.02 4.79
N VAL A 136 5.93 4.11 3.48
CA VAL A 136 5.02 4.80 2.57
C VAL A 136 3.99 3.79 2.06
N ASP A 137 2.72 3.96 2.41
CA ASP A 137 1.59 3.21 1.84
C ASP A 137 0.92 4.07 0.78
N ASP A 138 1.21 3.82 -0.48
CA ASP A 138 0.66 4.62 -1.56
C ASP A 138 0.27 3.79 -2.80
N PRO A 139 -1.03 3.55 -3.01
CA PRO A 139 -1.49 2.82 -4.19
C PRO A 139 -1.37 3.65 -5.49
N TYR A 140 -1.05 4.93 -5.41
CA TYR A 140 -0.82 5.78 -6.58
C TYR A 140 0.65 5.80 -7.02
N ALA A 141 1.56 5.22 -6.23
CA ALA A 141 2.97 5.12 -6.52
C ALA A 141 3.33 3.98 -7.49
N VAL A 142 2.36 3.13 -7.87
CA VAL A 142 2.62 1.88 -8.60
C VAL A 142 3.44 2.06 -9.89
N PHE A 143 3.21 3.13 -10.64
CA PHE A 143 3.99 3.41 -11.85
C PHE A 143 5.35 4.07 -11.55
N SER A 144 5.53 4.67 -10.38
CA SER A 144 6.79 5.26 -9.94
C SER A 144 7.63 4.31 -9.07
N THR A 145 7.26 3.03 -8.97
CA THR A 145 7.93 2.06 -8.10
C THR A 145 9.43 1.97 -8.38
N GLU A 146 9.85 1.99 -9.64
CA GLU A 146 11.25 2.00 -10.06
C GLU A 146 12.01 3.18 -9.45
N TRP A 147 11.49 4.39 -9.56
CA TRP A 147 12.08 5.59 -8.99
C TRP A 147 12.21 5.50 -7.44
N PHE A 148 11.20 4.97 -6.75
CA PHE A 148 11.28 4.74 -5.30
C PHE A 148 12.39 3.75 -4.92
N VAL A 149 12.58 2.71 -5.74
CA VAL A 149 13.61 1.69 -5.49
C VAL A 149 15.00 2.23 -5.80
N GLU A 150 15.19 2.85 -6.96
CA GLU A 150 16.51 3.24 -7.44
C GLU A 150 17.02 4.56 -6.85
N ARG A 151 16.12 5.55 -6.68
CA ARG A 151 16.52 6.89 -6.22
C ARG A 151 16.36 7.10 -4.71
N LEU A 152 15.40 6.42 -4.10
CA LEU A 152 15.11 6.54 -2.67
C LEU A 152 15.49 5.28 -1.88
N GLU A 153 16.09 4.31 -2.56
CA GLU A 153 16.54 3.04 -1.98
C GLU A 153 15.47 2.28 -1.19
N CYS A 154 14.20 2.38 -1.61
CA CYS A 154 13.09 1.71 -0.95
C CYS A 154 13.09 0.19 -1.19
N ASP A 155 12.68 -0.58 -0.17
CA ASP A 155 12.17 -1.92 -0.37
C ASP A 155 10.69 -1.81 -0.75
N ALA A 156 10.34 -2.18 -1.98
CA ALA A 156 8.99 -2.04 -2.51
C ALA A 156 8.19 -3.33 -2.38
N VAL A 157 7.11 -3.29 -1.60
CA VAL A 157 6.12 -4.37 -1.50
C VAL A 157 4.95 -4.02 -2.40
N VAL A 158 4.80 -4.75 -3.50
CA VAL A 158 3.71 -4.55 -4.44
C VAL A 158 2.62 -5.58 -4.21
N VAL A 159 1.44 -5.11 -3.80
CA VAL A 159 0.30 -5.99 -3.54
C VAL A 159 -0.49 -6.19 -4.82
N VAL A 160 -0.42 -7.39 -5.38
CA VAL A 160 -1.30 -7.82 -6.46
C VAL A 160 -2.55 -8.48 -5.88
N ARG A 161 -3.70 -8.20 -6.46
CA ARG A 161 -4.98 -8.81 -6.09
C ARG A 161 -5.70 -9.28 -7.34
N HIS A 162 -6.40 -10.42 -7.24
CA HIS A 162 -7.09 -11.06 -8.36
C HIS A 162 -7.91 -10.04 -9.18
N PRO A 163 -7.79 -10.01 -10.52
CA PRO A 163 -8.44 -8.98 -11.33
C PRO A 163 -9.95 -8.95 -11.13
N ALA A 164 -10.61 -10.09 -11.06
CA ALA A 164 -12.04 -10.16 -10.77
C ALA A 164 -12.41 -9.57 -9.40
N SER A 165 -11.53 -9.70 -8.39
CA SER A 165 -11.73 -9.10 -7.06
C SER A 165 -11.62 -7.57 -7.12
N ILE A 166 -10.66 -7.04 -7.86
CA ILE A 166 -10.49 -5.58 -8.08
C ILE A 166 -11.69 -5.02 -8.83
N VAL A 167 -12.06 -5.64 -9.96
CA VAL A 167 -13.20 -5.22 -10.78
C VAL A 167 -14.47 -5.18 -9.96
N ASN A 168 -14.76 -6.25 -9.22
CA ASN A 168 -15.93 -6.34 -8.35
C ASN A 168 -15.96 -5.24 -7.29
N SER A 169 -14.82 -5.01 -6.61
CA SER A 169 -14.71 -3.96 -5.59
C SER A 169 -14.91 -2.55 -6.17
N ARG A 170 -14.35 -2.26 -7.34
CA ARG A 170 -14.47 -0.96 -7.99
C ARG A 170 -15.87 -0.71 -8.52
N ARG A 171 -16.50 -1.73 -9.13
CA ARG A 171 -17.89 -1.70 -9.61
C ARG A 171 -18.86 -1.37 -8.48
N ARG A 172 -18.76 -2.07 -7.34
CA ARG A 172 -19.62 -1.81 -6.16
C ARG A 172 -19.52 -0.38 -5.62
N LEU A 173 -18.37 0.25 -5.79
CA LEU A 173 -18.12 1.62 -5.35
C LEU A 173 -18.40 2.67 -6.44
N GLY A 174 -18.76 2.24 -7.65
CA GLY A 174 -18.92 3.14 -8.79
C GLY A 174 -17.63 3.85 -9.21
N TYR A 175 -16.46 3.24 -8.96
CA TYR A 175 -15.16 3.88 -9.22
C TYR A 175 -14.79 3.83 -10.69
N LYS A 176 -14.93 4.95 -11.36
CA LYS A 176 -14.44 5.17 -12.72
C LYS A 176 -12.92 5.37 -12.73
N THR A 177 -12.30 4.98 -13.83
CA THR A 177 -10.88 5.27 -14.09
C THR A 177 -10.80 6.44 -15.05
N ASP A 178 -10.14 7.49 -14.60
CA ASP A 178 -9.86 8.67 -15.45
C ASP A 178 -8.51 8.44 -16.16
N PHE A 179 -8.56 7.84 -17.33
CA PHE A 179 -7.36 7.56 -18.14
C PHE A 179 -6.70 8.84 -18.68
N THR A 180 -7.40 9.98 -18.68
CA THR A 180 -6.79 11.26 -19.09
C THR A 180 -5.65 11.65 -18.15
N GLN A 181 -5.69 11.23 -16.89
CA GLN A 181 -4.61 11.43 -15.91
C GLN A 181 -3.32 10.67 -16.27
N LEU A 182 -3.45 9.53 -16.95
CA LEU A 182 -2.31 8.74 -17.44
C LEU A 182 -1.83 9.29 -18.80
N LEU A 183 -2.76 9.57 -19.71
CA LEU A 183 -2.46 10.08 -21.05
C LEU A 183 -1.76 11.46 -21.04
N ARG A 184 -1.96 12.26 -19.99
CA ARG A 184 -1.28 13.56 -19.80
C ARG A 184 0.17 13.44 -19.32
N GLN A 185 0.70 12.25 -19.15
CA GLN A 185 2.05 11.99 -18.67
C GLN A 185 2.88 11.35 -19.81
N PRO A 186 3.53 12.15 -20.67
CA PRO A 186 4.22 11.63 -21.86
C PRO A 186 5.35 10.66 -21.53
N LEU A 187 6.07 10.86 -20.42
CA LEU A 187 7.10 9.93 -19.97
C LEU A 187 6.50 8.57 -19.60
N LEU A 188 5.36 8.54 -18.90
CA LEU A 188 4.66 7.29 -18.56
C LEU A 188 4.21 6.53 -19.81
N ILE A 189 3.70 7.26 -20.81
CA ILE A 189 3.29 6.65 -22.09
C ILE A 189 4.51 6.08 -22.79
N ARG A 190 5.59 6.87 -22.95
CA ARG A 190 6.81 6.46 -23.63
C ARG A 190 7.42 5.20 -22.98
N ASP A 191 7.54 5.20 -21.67
CA ASP A 191 8.31 4.19 -20.96
C ASP A 191 7.53 2.89 -20.73
N TRP A 192 6.20 2.99 -20.51
CA TRP A 192 5.40 1.86 -20.07
C TRP A 192 4.07 1.64 -20.76
N LEU A 193 3.32 2.70 -21.09
CA LEU A 193 1.93 2.56 -21.46
C LEU A 193 1.64 2.79 -22.95
N GLN A 194 2.67 2.94 -23.77
CA GLN A 194 2.52 3.06 -25.23
C GLN A 194 1.68 1.91 -25.84
N PRO A 195 1.83 0.63 -25.44
CA PRO A 195 1.01 -0.45 -25.98
C PRO A 195 -0.49 -0.34 -25.63
N PHE A 196 -0.84 0.42 -24.61
CA PHE A 196 -2.22 0.60 -24.11
C PHE A 196 -2.83 1.95 -24.51
N GLU A 197 -2.09 2.79 -25.23
CA GLU A 197 -2.49 4.18 -25.50
C GLU A 197 -3.80 4.27 -26.29
N SER A 198 -3.97 3.42 -27.29
CA SER A 198 -5.20 3.35 -28.11
C SER A 198 -6.42 2.95 -27.26
N GLU A 199 -6.24 1.95 -26.38
CA GLU A 199 -7.31 1.51 -25.48
C GLU A 199 -7.69 2.63 -24.51
N MET A 200 -6.71 3.33 -23.92
CA MET A 200 -6.98 4.46 -23.02
C MET A 200 -7.71 5.60 -23.74
N LYS A 201 -7.35 5.91 -24.98
CA LYS A 201 -8.02 6.94 -25.81
C LYS A 201 -9.47 6.56 -26.16
N ALA A 202 -9.78 5.27 -26.24
CA ALA A 202 -11.14 4.78 -26.48
C ALA A 202 -12.06 4.86 -25.22
N ALA A 203 -11.51 5.09 -24.02
CA ALA A 203 -12.27 5.10 -22.77
C ALA A 203 -13.47 6.07 -22.74
N PRO A 204 -13.43 7.28 -23.33
CA PRO A 204 -14.58 8.15 -23.39
C PRO A 204 -15.79 7.58 -24.12
N HIS A 205 -15.59 6.61 -25.02
CA HIS A 205 -16.68 5.91 -25.72
C HIS A 205 -17.34 4.82 -24.86
N HIS A 206 -16.74 4.48 -23.72
CA HIS A 206 -17.22 3.44 -22.80
C HIS A 206 -17.38 3.94 -21.34
N PRO A 207 -18.06 5.08 -21.09
CA PRO A 207 -18.05 5.75 -19.78
C PRO A 207 -18.77 4.98 -18.69
N ALA A 208 -19.65 4.03 -19.05
CA ALA A 208 -20.41 3.20 -18.12
C ALA A 208 -19.78 1.79 -17.90
N ASP A 209 -18.80 1.41 -18.71
CA ASP A 209 -18.19 0.09 -18.64
C ASP A 209 -17.12 0.01 -17.57
N LEU A 210 -17.56 -0.08 -16.31
CA LEU A 210 -16.65 -0.18 -15.16
C LEU A 210 -15.84 -1.48 -15.15
N VAL A 211 -16.35 -2.55 -15.75
CA VAL A 211 -15.63 -3.83 -15.85
C VAL A 211 -14.40 -3.64 -16.74
N TRP A 212 -14.59 -3.10 -17.93
CA TRP A 212 -13.50 -2.86 -18.87
C TRP A 212 -12.48 -1.86 -18.30
N GLN A 213 -12.95 -0.71 -17.76
CA GLN A 213 -12.07 0.30 -17.18
C GLN A 213 -11.19 -0.25 -16.05
N ALA A 214 -11.78 -1.06 -15.17
CA ALA A 214 -11.04 -1.63 -14.04
C ALA A 214 -10.07 -2.73 -14.49
N SER A 215 -10.46 -3.53 -15.50
CA SER A 215 -9.60 -4.56 -16.09
C SER A 215 -8.40 -3.94 -16.80
N LEU A 216 -8.62 -2.88 -17.59
CA LEU A 216 -7.53 -2.19 -18.27
C LEU A 216 -6.54 -1.55 -17.29
N LEU A 217 -7.02 -0.86 -16.26
CA LEU A 217 -6.14 -0.31 -15.23
C LEU A 217 -5.33 -1.41 -14.53
N TRP A 218 -5.96 -2.54 -14.21
CA TRP A 218 -5.31 -3.69 -13.61
C TRP A 218 -4.21 -4.23 -14.52
N LYS A 219 -4.53 -4.46 -15.79
CA LYS A 219 -3.62 -4.98 -16.79
C LYS A 219 -2.39 -4.08 -16.96
N MET A 220 -2.59 -2.78 -17.15
CA MET A 220 -1.50 -1.81 -17.30
C MET A 220 -0.57 -1.78 -16.09
N ALA A 221 -1.14 -1.67 -14.88
CA ALA A 221 -0.35 -1.57 -13.66
C ALA A 221 0.49 -2.83 -13.41
N TYR A 222 -0.10 -4.01 -13.55
CA TYR A 222 0.61 -5.25 -13.25
C TYR A 222 1.44 -5.79 -14.41
N HIS A 223 1.26 -5.25 -15.63
CA HIS A 223 2.25 -5.37 -16.71
C HIS A 223 3.56 -4.69 -16.32
N VAL A 224 3.49 -3.42 -15.86
CA VAL A 224 4.68 -2.68 -15.38
C VAL A 224 5.31 -3.39 -14.18
N VAL A 225 4.50 -3.77 -13.19
CA VAL A 225 4.98 -4.45 -11.97
C VAL A 225 5.74 -5.73 -12.30
N ARG A 226 5.26 -6.51 -13.28
CA ARG A 226 5.94 -7.73 -13.73
C ARG A 226 7.37 -7.44 -14.23
N GLU A 227 7.52 -6.43 -15.06
CA GLU A 227 8.83 -6.06 -15.61
C GLU A 227 9.78 -5.57 -14.49
N LEU A 228 9.24 -4.82 -13.51
CA LEU A 228 10.01 -4.37 -12.36
C LEU A 228 10.42 -5.50 -11.43
N ASP A 229 9.54 -6.49 -11.17
CA ASP A 229 9.82 -7.67 -10.35
C ASP A 229 10.98 -8.50 -10.91
N ILE A 230 11.07 -8.60 -12.24
CA ILE A 230 12.16 -9.31 -12.92
C ILE A 230 13.49 -8.54 -12.83
N ARG A 231 13.46 -7.20 -12.91
CA ARG A 231 14.66 -6.37 -13.02
C ARG A 231 15.22 -5.90 -11.68
N LEU A 232 14.38 -5.71 -10.69
CA LEU A 232 14.72 -5.04 -9.44
C LEU A 232 14.59 -5.98 -8.23
N PRO A 233 15.71 -6.43 -7.64
CA PRO A 233 15.67 -7.38 -6.50
C PRO A 233 14.99 -6.84 -5.24
N ARG A 234 14.82 -5.52 -5.13
CA ARG A 234 14.13 -4.87 -4.00
C ARG A 234 12.63 -4.66 -4.26
N VAL A 235 12.10 -5.13 -5.39
CA VAL A 235 10.66 -5.21 -5.67
C VAL A 235 10.16 -6.58 -5.25
N HIS A 236 9.20 -6.63 -4.35
CA HIS A 236 8.64 -7.86 -3.79
C HIS A 236 7.14 -7.90 -4.08
N VAL A 237 6.75 -8.72 -5.04
CA VAL A 237 5.33 -8.88 -5.39
C VAL A 237 4.69 -9.92 -4.49
N ILE A 238 3.58 -9.55 -3.87
CA ILE A 238 2.81 -10.42 -2.97
C ILE A 238 1.35 -10.47 -3.38
N ARG A 239 0.75 -11.64 -3.33
CA ARG A 239 -0.67 -11.82 -3.62
C ARG A 239 -1.50 -11.49 -2.36
N TYR A 240 -2.53 -10.67 -2.53
CA TYR A 240 -3.50 -10.39 -1.46
C TYR A 240 -4.15 -11.67 -0.94
N GLU A 241 -4.39 -12.62 -1.81
CA GLU A 241 -5.02 -13.91 -1.52
C GLU A 241 -4.15 -14.74 -0.57
N ASP A 242 -2.84 -14.81 -0.77
CA ASP A 242 -1.91 -15.56 0.09
C ASP A 242 -1.89 -14.98 1.51
N LEU A 243 -1.84 -13.64 1.61
CA LEU A 243 -1.98 -12.94 2.89
C LEU A 243 -3.34 -13.18 3.56
N SER A 244 -4.40 -13.43 2.77
CA SER A 244 -5.75 -13.60 3.28
C SER A 244 -6.04 -15.02 3.74
N PHE A 245 -5.47 -16.02 3.08
CA PHE A 245 -5.72 -17.43 3.39
C PHE A 245 -4.86 -17.95 4.54
N GLU A 246 -3.60 -17.53 4.61
CA GLU A 246 -2.67 -17.91 5.66
C GLU A 246 -1.97 -16.69 6.29
N PRO A 247 -2.73 -15.80 6.93
CA PRO A 247 -2.24 -14.48 7.30
C PRO A 247 -1.02 -14.51 8.22
N LEU A 248 -0.95 -15.42 9.19
CA LEU A 248 0.18 -15.46 10.11
C LEU A 248 1.48 -15.89 9.43
N ALA A 249 1.43 -16.95 8.62
CA ALA A 249 2.59 -17.47 7.90
C ALA A 249 3.07 -16.47 6.85
N ALA A 250 2.14 -15.93 6.05
CA ALA A 250 2.45 -14.98 4.99
C ALA A 250 3.01 -13.66 5.54
N PHE A 251 2.40 -13.09 6.59
CA PHE A 251 2.95 -11.89 7.23
C PHE A 251 4.26 -12.15 7.95
N HIS A 252 4.46 -13.29 8.59
CA HIS A 252 5.75 -13.66 9.19
C HIS A 252 6.86 -13.65 8.12
N THR A 253 6.59 -14.23 6.95
CA THR A 253 7.53 -14.23 5.81
C THR A 253 7.80 -12.80 5.32
N LEU A 254 6.76 -11.96 5.17
CA LEU A 254 6.89 -10.57 4.75
C LEU A 254 7.69 -9.74 5.75
N PHE A 255 7.45 -9.90 7.05
CA PHE A 255 8.21 -9.21 8.10
C PHE A 255 9.70 -9.58 8.04
N ARG A 256 10.00 -10.86 7.86
CA ARG A 256 11.38 -11.35 7.71
C ARG A 256 12.05 -10.77 6.46
N LEU A 257 11.35 -10.75 5.33
CA LEU A 257 11.82 -10.16 4.06
C LEU A 257 12.21 -8.69 4.22
N LEU A 258 11.43 -7.94 4.99
CA LEU A 258 11.65 -6.52 5.26
C LEU A 258 12.55 -6.25 6.48
N HIS A 259 13.14 -7.28 7.07
CA HIS A 259 13.94 -7.17 8.30
C HIS A 259 13.20 -6.49 9.47
N LEU A 260 11.88 -6.70 9.56
CA LEU A 260 11.05 -6.21 10.66
C LEU A 260 10.81 -7.32 11.70
N PRO A 261 10.78 -7.02 13.00
CA PRO A 261 10.46 -7.99 14.03
C PRO A 261 8.98 -8.37 13.99
N PHE A 262 8.67 -9.66 13.86
CA PHE A 262 7.30 -10.17 13.98
C PHE A 262 6.97 -10.41 15.45
N THR A 263 6.68 -9.31 16.14
CA THR A 263 6.39 -9.31 17.59
C THR A 263 5.04 -9.96 17.90
N GLU A 264 4.81 -10.31 19.18
CA GLU A 264 3.50 -10.78 19.63
C GLU A 264 2.38 -9.77 19.33
N ASN A 265 2.67 -8.47 19.48
CA ASN A 265 1.74 -7.40 19.11
C ASN A 265 1.41 -7.44 17.61
N ALA A 266 2.40 -7.60 16.74
CA ALA A 266 2.19 -7.74 15.30
C ALA A 266 1.36 -8.99 14.98
N SER A 267 1.69 -10.14 15.56
CA SER A 267 0.96 -11.39 15.41
C SER A 267 -0.51 -11.25 15.84
N ASN A 268 -0.76 -10.65 17.00
CA ASN A 268 -2.11 -10.39 17.51
C ASN A 268 -2.88 -9.42 16.61
N ARG A 269 -2.21 -8.40 16.06
CA ARG A 269 -2.83 -7.46 15.13
C ARG A 269 -3.23 -8.15 13.82
N VAL A 270 -2.36 -9.01 13.28
CA VAL A 270 -2.65 -9.81 12.08
C VAL A 270 -3.85 -10.74 12.33
N ARG A 271 -3.88 -11.48 13.44
CA ARG A 271 -5.04 -12.32 13.80
C ARG A 271 -6.34 -11.52 13.87
N GLN A 272 -6.34 -10.40 14.59
CA GLN A 272 -7.52 -9.53 14.75
C GLN A 272 -7.99 -8.91 13.43
N ALA A 273 -7.06 -8.58 12.54
CA ALA A 273 -7.36 -7.97 11.25
C ALA A 273 -7.86 -8.97 10.22
N SER A 274 -7.51 -10.25 10.37
CA SER A 274 -7.85 -11.35 9.45
C SER A 274 -8.99 -12.22 9.94
N GLY A 275 -9.24 -12.26 11.26
CA GLY A 275 -10.28 -13.09 11.89
C GLY A 275 -11.68 -12.53 11.71
N GLY A 276 -12.63 -13.41 11.44
CA GLY A 276 -14.04 -13.10 11.29
C GLY A 276 -14.72 -12.62 12.57
N ARG A 277 -15.99 -12.16 12.44
CA ARG A 277 -16.82 -11.69 13.57
C ARG A 277 -16.95 -12.69 14.73
N GLN A 278 -16.87 -14.00 14.48
CA GLN A 278 -17.00 -15.05 15.50
C GLN A 278 -15.80 -15.13 16.44
N GLU A 279 -14.56 -14.99 15.95
CA GLU A 279 -13.37 -14.98 16.82
C GLU A 279 -13.34 -13.76 17.74
N ARG A 280 -13.86 -12.62 17.26
CA ARG A 280 -13.99 -11.41 18.08
C ARG A 280 -15.00 -11.54 19.22
N ARG A 281 -16.08 -12.29 19.06
CA ARG A 281 -17.02 -12.58 20.14
C ARG A 281 -16.35 -13.38 21.25
N ARG A 282 -15.59 -14.42 20.90
CA ARG A 282 -14.86 -15.25 21.88
C ARG A 282 -13.81 -14.47 22.68
N HIS A 283 -13.10 -13.51 22.06
CA HIS A 283 -12.13 -12.67 22.77
C HIS A 283 -12.79 -11.52 23.59
N ARG A 284 -14.05 -11.22 23.34
CA ARG A 284 -14.79 -10.17 24.06
C ARG A 284 -15.55 -10.67 25.29
N GLU A 285 -15.76 -11.96 25.37
CA GLU A 285 -16.53 -12.63 26.44
C GLU A 285 -15.66 -13.13 27.59
N GLY A 286 -14.36 -12.79 27.64
CA GLY A 286 -13.52 -13.02 28.80
C GLY A 286 -13.92 -12.10 29.97
N PRO A 287 -14.08 -12.63 31.21
CA PRO A 287 -14.52 -11.83 32.35
C PRO A 287 -13.45 -10.79 32.76
N GLY A 288 -13.82 -9.53 32.71
CA GLY A 288 -13.14 -8.44 33.39
C GLY A 288 -12.22 -7.58 32.58
N ARG A 289 -12.77 -6.74 31.66
CA ARG A 289 -12.15 -5.46 31.33
C ARG A 289 -13.20 -4.38 31.09
N ALA A 290 -13.25 -3.44 32.03
CA ALA A 290 -14.04 -2.22 31.92
C ALA A 290 -13.82 -1.51 30.60
N HIS A 291 -14.87 -0.85 30.11
CA HIS A 291 -14.87 -0.04 28.90
C HIS A 291 -13.80 1.08 28.99
N SER A 292 -12.61 0.79 28.54
CA SER A 292 -11.65 1.83 28.18
C SER A 292 -12.14 2.42 26.85
N TRP A 293 -12.66 3.63 26.90
CA TRP A 293 -12.80 4.52 25.76
C TRP A 293 -11.39 4.91 25.28
N SER A 294 -10.67 3.96 24.67
CA SER A 294 -9.53 4.33 23.86
C SER A 294 -10.13 4.97 22.60
N LEU A 295 -10.00 6.29 22.49
CA LEU A 295 -10.03 7.00 21.23
C LEU A 295 -9.04 6.27 20.33
N SER A 296 -9.52 5.31 19.53
CA SER A 296 -8.65 4.49 18.70
C SER A 296 -7.99 5.46 17.74
N ARG A 297 -6.65 5.45 17.72
CA ARG A 297 -5.81 6.28 16.84
C ARG A 297 -6.23 6.20 15.37
N ASP A 298 -7.05 5.23 15.02
CA ASP A 298 -7.54 4.93 13.68
C ASP A 298 -8.81 5.72 13.29
N GLY A 299 -9.51 6.36 14.24
CA GLY A 299 -10.82 7.00 14.01
C GLY A 299 -10.77 8.37 13.30
N LEU A 300 -9.59 8.98 13.17
CA LEU A 300 -9.42 10.31 12.55
C LEU A 300 -9.12 10.29 11.05
N ALA A 301 -8.91 9.12 10.46
CA ALA A 301 -8.80 8.97 9.02
C ALA A 301 -10.11 8.43 8.45
N ARG A 302 -10.66 9.05 7.41
CA ARG A 302 -11.82 8.52 6.64
C ARG A 302 -11.56 7.15 6.02
N THR A 303 -10.31 6.71 5.99
CA THR A 303 -9.83 5.36 5.67
C THR A 303 -9.58 4.57 6.95
N ALA A 304 -10.48 4.68 7.94
CA ALA A 304 -10.40 3.86 9.15
C ALA A 304 -10.32 2.39 8.74
N PHE A 305 -9.21 1.76 9.07
CA PHE A 305 -9.03 0.33 8.89
C PHE A 305 -10.14 -0.38 9.68
N ARG A 306 -11.13 -0.90 8.96
CA ARG A 306 -12.09 -1.83 9.54
C ARG A 306 -11.49 -3.23 9.40
N PRO A 307 -11.35 -3.98 10.51
CA PRO A 307 -10.95 -5.37 10.42
C PRO A 307 -11.88 -6.07 9.43
N LEU A 308 -11.31 -6.62 8.38
CA LEU A 308 -12.03 -7.29 7.31
C LEU A 308 -11.95 -8.81 7.56
N GLU A 309 -12.98 -9.52 7.20
CA GLU A 309 -12.84 -10.96 6.95
C GLU A 309 -12.04 -11.10 5.65
N SER A 310 -10.71 -11.01 5.75
CA SER A 310 -9.82 -10.94 4.59
C SER A 310 -10.05 -12.10 3.62
N ARG A 311 -10.25 -13.30 4.18
CA ARG A 311 -10.56 -14.53 3.43
C ARG A 311 -11.87 -14.42 2.64
N ALA A 312 -12.93 -13.92 3.27
CA ALA A 312 -14.21 -13.71 2.59
C ALA A 312 -14.08 -12.66 1.48
N HIS A 313 -13.35 -11.57 1.75
CA HIS A 313 -13.12 -10.51 0.77
C HIS A 313 -12.26 -10.94 -0.42
N ALA A 314 -11.34 -11.88 -0.25
CA ALA A 314 -10.54 -12.42 -1.34
C ALA A 314 -11.41 -13.14 -2.41
N VAL A 315 -12.49 -13.79 -1.98
CA VAL A 315 -13.32 -14.63 -2.84
C VAL A 315 -14.74 -14.11 -3.09
N THR A 316 -15.10 -12.94 -2.58
CA THR A 316 -16.46 -12.35 -2.71
C THR A 316 -16.92 -12.26 -4.17
N TRP A 317 -16.02 -11.95 -5.08
CA TRP A 317 -16.29 -11.85 -6.50
C TRP A 317 -16.82 -13.16 -7.11
N LYS A 318 -16.43 -14.32 -6.55
CA LYS A 318 -16.90 -15.66 -7.00
C LYS A 318 -18.41 -15.84 -6.83
N ARG A 319 -19.06 -15.05 -5.97
CA ARG A 319 -20.51 -15.04 -5.73
C ARG A 319 -21.21 -13.85 -6.37
N GLU A 320 -20.52 -12.73 -6.53
CA GLU A 320 -21.13 -11.45 -6.94
C GLU A 320 -21.01 -11.19 -8.45
N LEU A 321 -20.07 -11.84 -9.14
CA LEU A 321 -19.91 -11.73 -10.59
C LEU A 321 -20.55 -12.93 -11.30
N SER A 322 -21.23 -12.65 -12.41
CA SER A 322 -21.72 -13.68 -13.32
C SER A 322 -20.55 -14.36 -14.06
N GLN A 323 -20.76 -15.60 -14.52
CA GLN A 323 -19.77 -16.32 -15.31
C GLN A 323 -19.35 -15.55 -16.58
N ARG A 324 -20.30 -14.84 -17.20
CA ARG A 324 -20.03 -13.98 -18.37
C ARG A 324 -19.06 -12.84 -18.03
N GLU A 325 -19.25 -12.20 -16.87
CA GLU A 325 -18.35 -11.14 -16.41
C GLU A 325 -16.97 -11.68 -16.08
N ILE A 326 -16.89 -12.82 -15.40
CA ILE A 326 -15.62 -13.48 -15.08
C ILE A 326 -14.85 -13.83 -16.36
N SER A 327 -15.52 -14.46 -17.33
CA SER A 327 -14.92 -14.79 -18.63
C SER A 327 -14.42 -13.54 -19.37
N ARG A 328 -15.20 -12.44 -19.31
CA ARG A 328 -14.81 -11.16 -19.92
C ARG A 328 -13.60 -10.54 -19.22
N ILE A 329 -13.58 -10.51 -17.89
CA ILE A 329 -12.44 -9.99 -17.11
C ILE A 329 -11.20 -10.81 -17.45
N ARG A 330 -11.33 -12.13 -17.47
CA ARG A 330 -10.25 -13.03 -17.81
C ARG A 330 -9.70 -12.72 -19.22
N ALA A 331 -10.54 -12.66 -20.22
CA ALA A 331 -10.14 -12.33 -21.58
C ALA A 331 -9.40 -10.98 -21.71
N LEU A 332 -9.77 -10.00 -20.87
CA LEU A 332 -9.13 -8.67 -20.84
C LEU A 332 -7.79 -8.64 -20.09
N THR A 333 -7.51 -9.63 -19.23
CA THR A 333 -6.36 -9.55 -18.29
C THR A 333 -5.43 -10.76 -18.36
N GLU A 334 -5.78 -11.83 -19.09
CA GLU A 334 -5.11 -13.14 -19.06
C GLU A 334 -3.62 -13.07 -19.40
N ASP A 335 -3.25 -12.23 -20.36
CA ASP A 335 -1.87 -12.04 -20.81
C ASP A 335 -0.93 -11.59 -19.68
N VAL A 336 -1.47 -10.86 -18.69
CA VAL A 336 -0.75 -10.46 -17.47
C VAL A 336 -1.13 -11.33 -16.27
N ALA A 337 -2.40 -11.68 -16.13
CA ALA A 337 -2.91 -12.41 -14.97
C ALA A 337 -2.25 -13.79 -14.79
N ARG A 338 -1.93 -14.49 -15.87
CA ARG A 338 -1.27 -15.81 -15.85
C ARG A 338 0.08 -15.86 -15.12
N PHE A 339 0.73 -14.71 -14.91
CA PHE A 339 1.97 -14.62 -14.15
C PHE A 339 1.75 -14.65 -12.63
N TYR A 340 0.55 -14.31 -12.21
CA TYR A 340 0.18 -14.21 -10.79
C TYR A 340 -0.85 -15.24 -10.36
N TYR A 341 -1.69 -15.72 -11.28
CA TYR A 341 -2.86 -16.56 -11.00
C TYR A 341 -2.94 -17.76 -11.92
N SER A 342 -3.16 -18.93 -11.31
CA SER A 342 -3.38 -20.21 -12.00
C SER A 342 -4.83 -20.38 -12.45
N GLU A 343 -5.11 -21.43 -13.22
CA GLU A 343 -6.48 -21.84 -13.57
C GLU A 343 -7.37 -22.06 -12.35
N GLU A 344 -6.81 -22.61 -11.25
CA GLU A 344 -7.54 -22.88 -10.02
C GLU A 344 -8.02 -21.59 -9.33
N ASP A 345 -7.26 -20.50 -9.45
CA ASP A 345 -7.63 -19.20 -8.86
C ASP A 345 -8.90 -18.64 -9.53
N TRP A 346 -9.16 -18.97 -10.80
CA TRP A 346 -10.34 -18.54 -11.56
C TRP A 346 -11.60 -19.39 -11.31
N LYS A 347 -11.47 -20.61 -10.81
CA LYS A 347 -12.62 -21.47 -10.59
C LYS A 347 -13.56 -20.89 -9.54
N GLN A 348 -14.84 -20.82 -9.89
CA GLN A 348 -15.90 -20.63 -8.87
C GLN A 348 -15.96 -21.92 -8.05
N ARG A 349 -16.05 -21.85 -6.74
CA ARG A 349 -16.35 -23.03 -5.94
C ARG A 349 -17.73 -23.52 -6.38
N SER A 350 -17.81 -24.75 -6.83
CA SER A 350 -19.08 -25.47 -6.96
C SER A 350 -19.77 -25.41 -5.61
N SER A 351 -20.98 -24.84 -5.58
CA SER A 351 -21.83 -24.73 -4.39
C SER A 351 -22.20 -26.10 -3.87
#